data_0f94e9511e72178b3aced0f5be095216
#
_entry.id   0f94e9511e72178b3aced0f5be095216
#
_cell.length_a   1.000
_cell.length_b   1.000
_cell.length_c   1.000
_cell.angle_alpha   90.00
_cell.angle_beta   90.00
_cell.angle_gamma   90.00
#
_symmetry.space_group_name_H-M   'P 1'
#
loop_
_entity.id
_entity.type
_entity.pdbx_description
1 polymer ?
#
loop_
_entity_poly.entity_id
_entity_poly.type
_entity_poly.pdbx_seq_one_letter_code
_entity_poly.pdbx_strand_id
1 'polypeptide(L)'
;MTYDSDGRPESSYSKIGGAIKARFQDTEFKAGDVFPQTPVVYYGDYRLLPQSFRGFSLVSTDVDKLTVQAGRLHSMNQPNTSSLSGDFTTWYAGSVDSPWIAYFGGDYEVSDSVNVSLYTSRLKDAWDQHYAGMTFTYPLADNLTLISGLNYYKAVDEGRELLGRFDNDIYSGNVGLQFGSHTITLALQRNSGDDDFDYLRQSGSIYLDNSIQYSDFNSPKENSRQIRYNLDMAAFGFPGLSLMTRYAQGEGANYSGANDVYVRRDGNGAPLTDQKRWERNVEASYIVQSGQARGLTFRLRQATTRATEFEADLDEVRLIIEYPFEVF
;
A
#
# COMPACT_ATOMS: atom_id res chain seq x y z
N MET A 1 -4.54 -18.30 5.86
CA MET A 1 -4.77 -19.52 6.64
C MET A 1 -3.58 -19.64 7.56
N THR A 2 -3.78 -19.91 8.85
CA THR A 2 -2.71 -20.20 9.80
C THR A 2 -2.30 -21.66 9.65
N TYR A 3 -1.03 -21.92 9.90
CA TYR A 3 -0.48 -23.27 9.92
C TYR A 3 0.14 -23.55 11.29
N ASP A 4 -0.01 -24.77 11.77
CA ASP A 4 0.67 -25.27 12.96
C ASP A 4 2.17 -25.50 12.69
N SER A 5 2.90 -25.92 13.73
CA SER A 5 4.34 -26.25 13.63
C SER A 5 4.65 -27.37 12.63
N ASP A 6 3.66 -28.20 12.29
CA ASP A 6 3.78 -29.33 11.37
C ASP A 6 3.36 -28.95 9.93
N GLY A 7 3.06 -27.66 9.69
CA GLY A 7 2.63 -27.14 8.39
C GLY A 7 1.19 -27.49 8.00
N ARG A 8 0.36 -27.94 8.95
CA ARG A 8 -1.05 -28.24 8.71
C ARG A 8 -1.91 -27.00 8.95
N PRO A 9 -2.99 -26.79 8.19
CA PRO A 9 -3.93 -25.71 8.45
C PRO A 9 -4.54 -25.86 9.86
N GLU A 10 -4.46 -24.80 10.67
CA GLU A 10 -5.16 -24.76 11.94
C GLU A 10 -6.67 -24.71 11.74
N SER A 11 -7.41 -25.43 12.56
CA SER A 11 -8.88 -25.49 12.51
C SER A 11 -9.55 -24.19 12.99
N SER A 12 -8.86 -23.41 13.81
CA SER A 12 -9.32 -22.11 14.31
C SER A 12 -8.15 -21.26 14.78
N TYR A 13 -8.28 -19.97 14.70
CA TYR A 13 -7.36 -19.01 15.31
C TYR A 13 -8.12 -17.76 15.75
N SER A 14 -7.61 -17.09 16.77
CA SER A 14 -8.17 -15.86 17.29
C SER A 14 -7.05 -14.90 17.68
N LYS A 15 -7.36 -13.63 17.68
CA LYS A 15 -6.45 -12.57 18.10
C LYS A 15 -7.17 -11.70 19.13
N ILE A 16 -6.55 -11.52 20.31
CA ILE A 16 -7.05 -10.58 21.32
C ILE A 16 -5.95 -9.57 21.53
N GLY A 17 -6.27 -8.31 21.27
CA GLY A 17 -5.38 -7.19 21.48
C GLY A 17 -6.08 -6.07 22.26
N GLY A 18 -5.31 -5.12 22.76
CA GLY A 18 -5.84 -3.96 23.44
C GLY A 18 -4.85 -2.80 23.46
N ALA A 19 -5.40 -1.60 23.60
CA ALA A 19 -4.62 -0.38 23.74
C ALA A 19 -5.23 0.54 24.80
N ILE A 20 -4.37 1.25 25.52
CA ILE A 20 -4.76 2.41 26.32
C ILE A 20 -4.74 3.62 25.41
N LYS A 21 -5.81 4.41 25.48
CA LYS A 21 -6.00 5.62 24.69
C LYS A 21 -6.13 6.82 25.64
N ALA A 22 -5.35 7.85 25.38
CA ALA A 22 -5.49 9.15 26.00
C ALA A 22 -5.70 10.22 24.93
N ARG A 23 -6.60 11.17 25.19
CA ARG A 23 -6.86 12.29 24.27
C ARG A 23 -6.76 13.61 25.04
N PHE A 24 -6.04 14.54 24.45
CA PHE A 24 -5.94 15.91 24.92
C PHE A 24 -6.13 16.84 23.72
N GLN A 25 -7.13 17.70 23.78
CA GLN A 25 -7.61 18.48 22.63
C GLN A 25 -7.88 17.54 21.43
N ASP A 26 -7.28 17.82 20.27
CA ASP A 26 -7.38 16.98 19.08
C ASP A 26 -6.12 16.11 18.87
N THR A 27 -5.33 15.92 19.92
CA THR A 27 -4.22 14.96 19.95
C THR A 27 -4.63 13.67 20.66
N GLU A 28 -4.49 12.56 19.97
CA GLU A 28 -4.73 11.21 20.47
C GLU A 28 -3.42 10.44 20.61
N PHE A 29 -3.20 9.90 21.79
CA PHE A 29 -2.10 8.98 22.08
C PHE A 29 -2.66 7.58 22.35
N LYS A 30 -2.04 6.56 21.76
CA LYS A 30 -2.33 5.14 22.03
C LYS A 30 -1.09 4.38 22.44
N ALA A 31 -1.24 3.44 23.39
CA ALA A 31 -0.21 2.51 23.82
C ALA A 31 -0.78 1.09 23.89
N GLY A 32 -0.18 0.13 23.20
CA GLY A 32 -0.66 -1.25 23.06
C GLY A 32 -0.73 -1.68 21.62
N ASP A 33 -1.83 -2.32 21.20
CA ASP A 33 -2.05 -2.69 19.80
C ASP A 33 -2.59 -1.49 19.04
N VAL A 34 -1.86 -1.09 18.00
CA VAL A 34 -2.13 0.10 17.20
C VAL A 34 -2.19 -0.24 15.71
N PHE A 35 -2.87 0.61 14.94
CA PHE A 35 -3.15 0.45 13.53
C PHE A 35 -2.72 1.72 12.77
N PRO A 36 -1.42 1.94 12.55
CA PRO A 36 -0.93 3.12 11.84
C PRO A 36 -1.36 3.12 10.38
N GLN A 37 -1.63 4.32 9.84
CA GLN A 37 -2.01 4.56 8.46
C GLN A 37 -1.19 5.71 7.90
N THR A 38 0.07 5.45 7.58
CA THR A 38 0.99 6.41 7.00
C THR A 38 1.66 5.84 5.75
N PRO A 39 2.23 6.65 4.86
CA PRO A 39 2.90 6.13 3.67
C PRO A 39 4.13 5.26 3.96
N VAL A 40 4.66 5.27 5.18
CA VAL A 40 5.88 4.54 5.56
C VAL A 40 5.64 3.41 6.57
N VAL A 41 4.50 3.44 7.29
CA VAL A 41 4.03 2.36 8.16
C VAL A 41 2.51 2.31 8.10
N TYR A 42 1.98 1.24 7.52
CA TYR A 42 0.54 1.07 7.35
C TYR A 42 0.14 -0.36 7.72
N TYR A 43 -0.96 -0.56 8.43
CA TYR A 43 -1.48 -1.89 8.72
C TYR A 43 -2.27 -2.46 7.53
N GLY A 44 -2.20 -3.78 7.35
CA GLY A 44 -3.00 -4.47 6.34
C GLY A 44 -4.35 -4.91 6.88
N ASP A 45 -5.44 -4.58 6.15
CA ASP A 45 -6.82 -4.91 6.52
C ASP A 45 -7.58 -5.59 5.37
N TYR A 46 -6.97 -6.58 4.75
CA TYR A 46 -7.58 -7.34 3.64
C TYR A 46 -7.70 -8.84 3.95
N ARG A 47 -7.66 -9.18 5.24
CA ARG A 47 -7.88 -10.53 5.78
C ARG A 47 -8.96 -10.47 6.86
N LEU A 48 -9.46 -11.63 7.26
CA LEU A 48 -10.48 -11.74 8.32
C LEU A 48 -10.06 -11.05 9.64
N LEU A 49 -8.79 -11.16 10.01
CA LEU A 49 -8.21 -10.40 11.11
C LEU A 49 -7.18 -9.41 10.55
N PRO A 50 -7.22 -8.15 10.96
CA PRO A 50 -6.26 -7.16 10.47
C PRO A 50 -4.85 -7.44 11.01
N GLN A 51 -3.85 -6.96 10.27
CA GLN A 51 -2.51 -6.78 10.80
C GLN A 51 -2.56 -5.75 11.93
N SER A 52 -1.79 -5.94 12.97
CA SER A 52 -1.64 -4.96 14.06
C SER A 52 -0.17 -4.80 14.42
N PHE A 53 0.13 -3.67 15.03
CA PHE A 53 1.45 -3.40 15.57
C PHE A 53 1.33 -3.17 17.07
N ARG A 54 2.38 -3.48 17.82
CA ARG A 54 2.44 -3.20 19.27
C ARG A 54 3.47 -2.11 19.56
N GLY A 55 3.06 -1.09 20.31
CA GLY A 55 3.90 0.04 20.64
C GLY A 55 3.13 1.29 21.01
N PHE A 56 3.61 2.43 20.56
CA PHE A 56 2.99 3.73 20.78
C PHE A 56 2.68 4.40 19.46
N SER A 57 1.56 5.09 19.40
CA SER A 57 1.21 6.00 18.30
C SER A 57 0.61 7.29 18.83
N LEU A 58 0.83 8.36 18.09
CA LEU A 58 0.26 9.68 18.30
C LEU A 58 -0.28 10.21 16.98
N VAL A 59 -1.48 10.77 17.04
CA VAL A 59 -2.10 11.51 15.92
C VAL A 59 -2.59 12.84 16.48
N SER A 60 -2.24 13.95 15.86
CA SER A 60 -2.64 15.29 16.25
C SER A 60 -3.19 16.07 15.07
N THR A 61 -4.33 16.73 15.30
CA THR A 61 -4.96 17.70 14.39
C THR A 61 -5.20 19.05 15.09
N ASP A 62 -4.42 19.36 16.14
CA ASP A 62 -4.53 20.60 16.90
C ASP A 62 -4.16 21.85 16.09
N VAL A 63 -3.40 21.70 15.02
CA VAL A 63 -3.05 22.78 14.09
C VAL A 63 -3.96 22.69 12.88
N ASP A 64 -4.60 23.81 12.55
CA ASP A 64 -5.49 23.88 11.40
C ASP A 64 -4.82 23.40 10.12
N LYS A 65 -5.53 22.58 9.35
CA LYS A 65 -5.07 21.98 8.08
C LYS A 65 -3.82 21.09 8.18
N LEU A 66 -3.36 20.74 9.38
CA LEU A 66 -2.19 19.90 9.58
C LEU A 66 -2.55 18.66 10.41
N THR A 67 -2.36 17.48 9.84
CA THR A 67 -2.36 16.21 10.59
C THR A 67 -0.93 15.77 10.82
N VAL A 68 -0.53 15.59 12.08
CA VAL A 68 0.79 15.06 12.44
C VAL A 68 0.61 13.65 13.00
N GLN A 69 1.46 12.73 12.56
CA GLN A 69 1.47 11.35 13.02
C GLN A 69 2.88 10.93 13.44
N ALA A 70 2.97 10.20 14.55
CA ALA A 70 4.22 9.66 15.05
C ALA A 70 3.98 8.31 15.73
N GLY A 71 5.00 7.48 15.78
CA GLY A 71 4.93 6.23 16.54
C GLY A 71 6.26 5.50 16.65
N ARG A 72 6.32 4.59 17.63
CA ARG A 72 7.39 3.62 17.77
C ARG A 72 6.80 2.27 18.14
N LEU A 73 7.06 1.28 17.30
CA LEU A 73 6.48 -0.05 17.35
C LEU A 73 7.60 -1.06 17.54
N HIS A 74 7.37 -2.07 18.35
CA HIS A 74 8.37 -3.10 18.68
C HIS A 74 7.95 -4.50 18.27
N SER A 75 6.78 -4.64 17.64
CA SER A 75 6.28 -5.93 17.14
C SER A 75 5.29 -5.70 16.00
N MET A 76 5.30 -6.60 15.04
CA MET A 76 4.37 -6.66 13.93
C MET A 76 3.62 -7.99 13.95
N ASN A 77 2.29 -7.94 14.09
CA ASN A 77 1.44 -9.11 14.22
C ASN A 77 0.74 -9.38 12.90
N GLN A 78 1.18 -10.41 12.18
CA GLN A 78 0.61 -10.78 10.88
C GLN A 78 -0.87 -11.17 11.00
N PRO A 79 -1.70 -10.97 9.94
CA PRO A 79 -3.13 -11.29 9.97
C PRO A 79 -3.41 -12.79 10.06
N ASN A 80 -2.43 -13.64 9.79
CA ASN A 80 -2.54 -15.09 9.78
C ASN A 80 -1.88 -15.78 10.99
N THR A 81 -1.68 -15.04 12.09
CA THR A 81 -1.13 -15.58 13.35
C THR A 81 -1.92 -15.10 14.54
N SER A 82 -2.00 -15.91 15.58
CA SER A 82 -2.53 -15.52 16.89
C SER A 82 -1.47 -14.87 17.80
N SER A 83 -0.19 -14.87 17.40
CA SER A 83 0.88 -14.19 18.13
C SER A 83 0.66 -12.67 18.14
N LEU A 84 0.96 -12.07 19.29
CA LEU A 84 0.98 -10.61 19.50
C LEU A 84 2.40 -10.04 19.62
N SER A 85 3.42 -10.85 19.31
CA SER A 85 4.83 -10.49 19.43
C SER A 85 5.63 -11.06 18.25
N GLY A 86 5.19 -10.79 17.04
CA GLY A 86 5.88 -11.21 15.83
C GLY A 86 7.00 -10.25 15.43
N ASP A 87 8.01 -10.78 14.73
CA ASP A 87 9.09 -10.02 14.13
C ASP A 87 8.59 -9.15 12.98
N PHE A 88 9.34 -8.10 12.65
CA PHE A 88 9.07 -7.34 11.44
C PHE A 88 9.33 -8.22 10.21
N THR A 89 8.43 -8.17 9.28
CA THR A 89 8.51 -8.93 8.03
C THR A 89 8.30 -7.98 6.88
N THR A 90 9.18 -8.01 5.90
CA THR A 90 9.08 -7.21 4.68
C THR A 90 8.49 -8.02 3.53
N TRP A 91 8.09 -7.36 2.46
CA TRP A 91 7.40 -8.03 1.36
C TRP A 91 8.36 -8.90 0.54
N TYR A 92 9.56 -8.39 0.25
CA TYR A 92 10.53 -9.07 -0.61
C TYR A 92 11.62 -9.82 0.17
N ALA A 93 12.16 -9.23 1.23
CA ALA A 93 13.25 -9.84 1.99
C ALA A 93 12.79 -10.81 3.09
N GLY A 94 11.52 -10.78 3.48
CA GLY A 94 10.97 -11.67 4.52
C GLY A 94 11.20 -11.17 5.95
N SER A 95 11.47 -12.06 6.90
CA SER A 95 11.60 -11.71 8.33
C SER A 95 12.91 -10.96 8.61
N VAL A 96 12.82 -9.90 9.41
CA VAL A 96 13.93 -9.02 9.78
C VAL A 96 14.03 -8.95 11.30
N ASP A 97 15.18 -9.34 11.85
CA ASP A 97 15.48 -9.27 13.28
C ASP A 97 15.76 -7.82 13.72
N SER A 98 14.75 -6.98 13.59
CA SER A 98 14.78 -5.58 14.00
C SER A 98 14.01 -5.39 15.30
N PRO A 99 14.57 -4.68 16.30
CA PRO A 99 13.92 -4.49 17.59
C PRO A 99 12.76 -3.50 17.56
N TRP A 100 12.69 -2.61 16.56
CA TRP A 100 11.61 -1.62 16.44
C TRP A 100 11.61 -0.91 15.10
N ILE A 101 10.44 -0.38 14.76
CA ILE A 101 10.27 0.65 13.75
C ILE A 101 9.71 1.92 14.39
N ALA A 102 10.22 3.07 13.99
CA ALA A 102 9.68 4.37 14.36
C ALA A 102 9.29 5.15 13.11
N TYR A 103 8.26 5.99 13.21
CA TYR A 103 7.82 6.85 12.13
C TYR A 103 7.39 8.21 12.64
N PHE A 104 7.50 9.20 11.78
CA PHE A 104 7.04 10.56 12.03
C PHE A 104 6.72 11.24 10.70
N GLY A 105 5.70 12.09 10.69
CA GLY A 105 5.37 12.88 9.53
C GLY A 105 4.01 13.55 9.65
N GLY A 106 3.51 14.05 8.52
CA GLY A 106 2.22 14.69 8.48
C GLY A 106 1.75 15.02 7.08
N ASP A 107 0.46 15.40 7.04
CA ASP A 107 -0.27 15.84 5.88
C ASP A 107 -0.69 17.29 6.10
N TYR A 108 -0.43 18.17 5.13
CA TYR A 108 -0.77 19.57 5.19
C TYR A 108 -1.62 20.01 3.99
N GLU A 109 -2.80 20.52 4.28
CA GLU A 109 -3.71 21.11 3.29
C GLU A 109 -3.25 22.53 2.95
N VAL A 110 -2.39 22.65 1.94
CA VAL A 110 -1.86 23.95 1.48
C VAL A 110 -2.99 24.85 0.99
N SER A 111 -3.98 24.27 0.33
CA SER A 111 -5.21 24.91 -0.13
C SER A 111 -6.28 23.85 -0.38
N ASP A 112 -7.50 24.27 -0.70
CA ASP A 112 -8.61 23.38 -1.08
C ASP A 112 -8.27 22.46 -2.28
N SER A 113 -7.24 22.81 -3.06
CA SER A 113 -6.81 22.09 -4.25
C SER A 113 -5.52 21.31 -4.06
N VAL A 114 -4.72 21.60 -3.03
CA VAL A 114 -3.37 21.04 -2.87
C VAL A 114 -3.18 20.48 -1.48
N ASN A 115 -2.81 19.21 -1.41
CA ASN A 115 -2.36 18.56 -0.18
C ASN A 115 -0.93 18.07 -0.36
N VAL A 116 -0.09 18.21 0.68
CA VAL A 116 1.31 17.76 0.71
C VAL A 116 1.51 16.85 1.91
N SER A 117 2.21 15.75 1.70
CA SER A 117 2.51 14.73 2.72
C SER A 117 4.02 14.54 2.83
N LEU A 118 4.56 14.58 4.05
CA LEU A 118 5.95 14.31 4.33
C LEU A 118 6.07 13.34 5.51
N TYR A 119 6.73 12.22 5.28
CA TYR A 119 6.91 11.18 6.31
C TYR A 119 8.32 10.59 6.29
N THR A 120 8.73 10.08 7.43
CA THR A 120 9.96 9.30 7.57
C THR A 120 9.71 8.11 8.48
N SER A 121 10.40 7.01 8.23
CA SER A 121 10.46 5.86 9.15
C SER A 121 11.88 5.31 9.23
N ARG A 122 12.18 4.70 10.37
CA ARG A 122 13.39 3.90 10.60
C ARG A 122 13.00 2.52 11.09
N LEU A 123 13.29 1.49 10.29
CA LEU A 123 13.34 0.11 10.76
C LEU A 123 14.76 -0.15 11.23
N LYS A 124 14.93 -0.26 12.56
CA LYS A 124 16.26 -0.32 13.18
C LYS A 124 17.13 -1.45 12.61
N ASP A 125 18.36 -1.11 12.27
CA ASP A 125 19.36 -2.00 11.66
C ASP A 125 19.00 -2.52 10.25
N ALA A 126 17.99 -1.95 9.59
CA ALA A 126 17.54 -2.36 8.26
C ALA A 126 17.47 -1.17 7.29
N TRP A 127 16.60 -0.18 7.53
CA TRP A 127 16.44 0.97 6.64
C TRP A 127 16.01 2.26 7.31
N ASP A 128 16.32 3.38 6.64
CA ASP A 128 15.61 4.64 6.74
C ASP A 128 14.79 4.86 5.46
N GLN A 129 13.49 5.10 5.59
CA GLN A 129 12.62 5.46 4.47
C GLN A 129 12.05 6.85 4.65
N HIS A 130 12.08 7.66 3.59
CA HIS A 130 11.52 8.99 3.52
C HIS A 130 10.48 9.04 2.41
N TYR A 131 9.37 9.70 2.65
CA TYR A 131 8.30 9.88 1.70
C TYR A 131 7.96 11.35 1.53
N ALA A 132 7.74 11.77 0.29
CA ALA A 132 7.14 13.04 -0.07
C ALA A 132 6.02 12.80 -1.08
N GLY A 133 4.83 13.30 -0.78
CA GLY A 133 3.66 13.19 -1.64
C GLY A 133 2.99 14.53 -1.87
N MET A 134 2.31 14.67 -3.00
CA MET A 134 1.45 15.81 -3.30
C MET A 134 0.23 15.32 -4.08
N THR A 135 -0.94 15.81 -3.70
CA THR A 135 -2.16 15.65 -4.50
C THR A 135 -2.69 17.02 -4.92
N PHE A 136 -3.24 17.06 -6.12
CA PHE A 136 -3.80 18.26 -6.71
C PHE A 136 -5.14 17.94 -7.36
N THR A 137 -6.18 18.70 -7.01
CA THR A 137 -7.52 18.59 -7.59
C THR A 137 -8.00 19.99 -7.95
N TYR A 138 -8.29 20.23 -9.22
CA TYR A 138 -8.67 21.55 -9.70
C TYR A 138 -9.84 21.48 -10.69
N PRO A 139 -10.96 22.17 -10.42
CA PRO A 139 -12.08 22.27 -11.35
C PRO A 139 -11.66 23.17 -12.53
N LEU A 140 -11.64 22.59 -13.74
CA LEU A 140 -11.34 23.31 -14.97
C LEU A 140 -12.59 23.94 -15.59
N ALA A 141 -13.75 23.30 -15.38
CA ALA A 141 -15.07 23.73 -15.82
C ALA A 141 -16.14 23.04 -14.95
N ASP A 142 -17.43 23.39 -15.10
CA ASP A 142 -18.54 22.86 -14.27
C ASP A 142 -18.60 21.33 -14.22
N ASN A 143 -18.17 20.65 -15.28
CA ASN A 143 -18.22 19.19 -15.38
C ASN A 143 -16.85 18.57 -15.70
N LEU A 144 -15.76 19.34 -15.55
CA LEU A 144 -14.40 18.89 -15.86
C LEU A 144 -13.45 19.22 -14.70
N THR A 145 -12.85 18.18 -14.10
CA THR A 145 -11.91 18.31 -13.00
C THR A 145 -10.59 17.63 -13.38
N LEU A 146 -9.49 18.34 -13.14
CA LEU A 146 -8.14 17.79 -13.21
C LEU A 146 -7.77 17.21 -11.84
N ILE A 147 -7.27 15.99 -11.84
CA ILE A 147 -6.76 15.28 -10.65
C ILE A 147 -5.31 14.89 -10.95
N SER A 148 -4.38 15.15 -10.05
CA SER A 148 -2.99 14.76 -10.21
C SER A 148 -2.38 14.36 -8.88
N GLY A 149 -1.39 13.48 -8.92
CA GLY A 149 -0.62 13.06 -7.76
C GLY A 149 0.85 12.88 -8.10
N LEU A 150 1.71 13.11 -7.12
CA LEU A 150 3.13 12.81 -7.17
C LEU A 150 3.52 12.09 -5.88
N ASN A 151 4.31 11.04 -5.99
CA ASN A 151 4.83 10.27 -4.87
C ASN A 151 6.32 10.02 -5.08
N TYR A 152 7.10 10.21 -4.04
CA TYR A 152 8.52 9.94 -4.02
C TYR A 152 8.91 9.25 -2.74
N TYR A 153 9.67 8.18 -2.86
CA TYR A 153 10.33 7.52 -1.74
C TYR A 153 11.84 7.47 -1.95
N LYS A 154 12.54 7.71 -0.85
CA LYS A 154 13.95 7.42 -0.67
C LYS A 154 14.10 6.37 0.42
N ALA A 155 14.79 5.26 0.14
CA ALA A 155 15.11 4.24 1.13
C ALA A 155 16.63 3.97 1.10
N VAL A 156 17.25 4.02 2.27
CA VAL A 156 18.69 3.73 2.44
C VAL A 156 18.89 2.74 3.58
N ASP A 157 19.94 1.97 3.53
CA ASP A 157 20.32 1.06 4.61
C ASP A 157 20.64 1.82 5.92
N GLU A 158 20.41 1.15 7.04
CA GLU A 158 20.62 1.68 8.39
C GLU A 158 21.25 0.63 9.30
N GLY A 159 22.16 1.08 10.17
CA GLY A 159 22.73 0.32 11.28
C GLY A 159 23.49 -0.91 10.86
N ARG A 160 23.04 -2.12 11.22
CA ARG A 160 23.70 -3.40 10.89
C ARG A 160 23.50 -3.87 9.46
N GLU A 161 22.73 -3.13 8.65
CA GLU A 161 22.48 -3.43 7.24
C GLU A 161 21.87 -4.84 7.05
N LEU A 162 20.86 -5.19 7.87
CA LEU A 162 20.25 -6.53 7.88
C LEU A 162 19.64 -6.95 6.52
N LEU A 163 19.34 -5.99 5.67
CA LEU A 163 18.80 -6.19 4.32
C LEU A 163 19.85 -5.92 3.21
N GLY A 164 21.14 -5.83 3.60
CA GLY A 164 22.22 -5.44 2.72
C GLY A 164 22.30 -3.91 2.60
N ARG A 165 23.28 -3.47 1.80
CA ARG A 165 23.46 -2.05 1.46
C ARG A 165 22.61 -1.70 0.28
N PHE A 166 21.83 -0.65 0.40
CA PHE A 166 21.02 -0.14 -0.71
C PHE A 166 20.78 1.36 -0.61
N ASP A 167 20.52 1.92 -1.76
CA ASP A 167 20.14 3.32 -1.93
C ASP A 167 19.09 3.37 -3.06
N ASN A 168 17.82 3.30 -2.68
CA ASN A 168 16.71 3.25 -3.61
C ASN A 168 15.94 4.56 -3.65
N ASP A 169 15.74 5.06 -4.86
CA ASP A 169 14.81 6.13 -5.17
C ASP A 169 13.69 5.59 -6.05
N ILE A 170 12.44 5.72 -5.60
CA ILE A 170 11.28 5.36 -6.40
C ILE A 170 10.29 6.52 -6.43
N TYR A 171 9.76 6.81 -7.61
CA TYR A 171 8.79 7.88 -7.78
C TYR A 171 7.69 7.47 -8.74
N SER A 172 6.52 8.02 -8.51
CA SER A 172 5.37 7.89 -9.41
C SER A 172 4.62 9.20 -9.53
N GLY A 173 3.89 9.35 -10.61
CA GLY A 173 3.02 10.47 -10.85
C GLY A 173 1.85 10.09 -11.73
N ASN A 174 0.71 10.73 -11.48
CA ASN A 174 -0.50 10.54 -12.28
C ASN A 174 -1.13 11.86 -12.71
N VAL A 175 -1.86 11.80 -13.80
CA VAL A 175 -2.76 12.85 -14.27
C VAL A 175 -4.07 12.21 -14.70
N GLY A 176 -5.17 12.67 -14.10
CA GLY A 176 -6.53 12.23 -14.38
C GLY A 176 -7.43 13.40 -14.82
N LEU A 177 -8.33 13.11 -15.73
CA LEU A 177 -9.41 14.01 -16.11
C LEU A 177 -10.74 13.33 -15.78
N GLN A 178 -11.51 13.98 -14.91
CA GLN A 178 -12.89 13.61 -14.60
C GLN A 178 -13.83 14.51 -15.36
N PHE A 179 -14.68 13.94 -16.19
CA PHE A 179 -15.72 14.64 -16.93
C PHE A 179 -17.08 13.94 -16.76
N GLY A 180 -17.97 14.59 -16.03
CA GLY A 180 -19.23 13.99 -15.63
C GLY A 180 -18.98 12.68 -14.84
N SER A 181 -19.53 11.59 -15.32
CA SER A 181 -19.40 10.25 -14.72
C SER A 181 -18.12 9.50 -15.09
N HIS A 182 -17.30 10.05 -15.93
CA HIS A 182 -16.11 9.40 -16.49
C HIS A 182 -14.83 9.95 -15.85
N THR A 183 -13.88 9.07 -15.54
CA THR A 183 -12.52 9.49 -15.16
C THR A 183 -11.51 8.67 -15.94
N ILE A 184 -10.58 9.32 -16.63
CA ILE A 184 -9.43 8.70 -17.28
C ILE A 184 -8.18 9.16 -16.54
N THR A 185 -7.32 8.22 -16.14
CA THR A 185 -6.06 8.49 -15.44
C THR A 185 -4.91 7.83 -16.19
N LEU A 186 -3.83 8.56 -16.39
CA LEU A 186 -2.54 8.06 -16.84
C LEU A 186 -1.56 8.16 -15.67
N ALA A 187 -0.72 7.13 -15.49
CA ALA A 187 0.31 7.15 -14.46
C ALA A 187 1.65 6.59 -14.98
N LEU A 188 2.72 7.11 -14.42
CA LEU A 188 4.09 6.68 -14.64
C LEU A 188 4.75 6.40 -13.30
N GLN A 189 5.62 5.39 -13.26
CA GLN A 189 6.41 5.06 -12.06
C GLN A 189 7.78 4.54 -12.47
N ARG A 190 8.79 4.85 -11.67
CA ARG A 190 10.15 4.37 -11.86
C ARG A 190 10.85 4.09 -10.55
N ASN A 191 11.43 2.91 -10.43
CA ASN A 191 12.45 2.59 -9.44
C ASN A 191 13.83 2.81 -10.09
N SER A 192 14.65 3.71 -9.52
CA SER A 192 16.01 3.98 -9.98
C SER A 192 17.08 3.26 -9.16
N GLY A 193 16.69 2.58 -8.07
CA GLY A 193 17.56 1.75 -7.25
C GLY A 193 18.00 0.46 -7.92
N ASP A 194 18.98 -0.20 -7.31
CA ASP A 194 19.48 -1.49 -7.76
C ASP A 194 18.78 -2.69 -7.12
N ASP A 195 17.91 -2.44 -6.10
CA ASP A 195 17.13 -3.43 -5.38
C ASP A 195 15.63 -3.22 -5.55
N ASP A 196 14.81 -4.24 -5.24
CA ASP A 196 13.38 -4.06 -5.07
C ASP A 196 13.11 -2.98 -4.01
N PHE A 197 12.18 -2.06 -4.26
CA PHE A 197 11.74 -1.15 -3.21
C PHE A 197 10.88 -1.92 -2.22
N ASP A 198 11.45 -2.26 -1.06
CA ASP A 198 10.81 -3.10 -0.05
C ASP A 198 10.00 -2.29 0.98
N TYR A 199 9.03 -2.92 1.60
CA TYR A 199 8.13 -2.35 2.59
C TYR A 199 7.60 -3.43 3.53
N LEU A 200 6.98 -3.04 4.64
CA LEU A 200 6.42 -4.00 5.60
C LEU A 200 5.35 -4.88 4.95
N ARG A 201 5.49 -6.18 5.12
CA ARG A 201 4.60 -7.17 4.52
C ARG A 201 3.16 -7.00 4.98
N GLN A 202 2.21 -7.24 4.08
CA GLN A 202 0.78 -7.06 4.31
C GLN A 202 0.37 -5.61 4.57
N SER A 203 1.29 -4.68 4.38
CA SER A 203 1.08 -3.25 4.57
C SER A 203 0.35 -2.62 3.37
N GLY A 204 -0.42 -1.57 3.64
CA GLY A 204 -0.93 -0.65 2.63
C GLY A 204 -0.03 0.58 2.42
N SER A 205 1.22 0.54 2.90
CA SER A 205 2.11 1.70 2.98
C SER A 205 2.87 2.04 1.70
N ILE A 206 2.54 1.43 0.59
CA ILE A 206 3.18 1.79 -0.67
C ILE A 206 2.24 2.71 -1.47
N TYR A 207 2.50 4.02 -1.39
CA TYR A 207 1.71 5.05 -2.05
C TYR A 207 2.28 5.36 -3.44
N LEU A 208 2.36 4.32 -4.27
CA LEU A 208 2.85 4.41 -5.64
C LEU A 208 1.70 4.16 -6.62
N ASP A 209 1.61 4.94 -7.69
CA ASP A 209 0.48 4.93 -8.61
C ASP A 209 0.31 3.60 -9.35
N ASN A 210 1.41 2.90 -9.60
CA ASN A 210 1.41 1.61 -10.28
C ASN A 210 1.53 0.42 -9.32
N SER A 211 1.60 0.63 -7.99
CA SER A 211 1.35 -0.44 -7.03
C SER A 211 -0.15 -0.73 -7.01
N ILE A 212 -0.54 -1.82 -7.69
CA ILE A 212 -1.93 -2.07 -7.99
C ILE A 212 -2.46 -3.34 -7.33
N GLN A 213 -3.25 -4.18 -8.00
CA GLN A 213 -3.90 -5.29 -7.29
C GLN A 213 -2.94 -6.41 -6.90
N TYR A 214 -1.94 -6.69 -7.74
CA TYR A 214 -0.92 -7.73 -7.54
C TYR A 214 0.50 -7.23 -7.74
N SER A 215 0.74 -6.45 -8.79
CA SER A 215 2.09 -5.98 -9.13
C SER A 215 2.32 -4.61 -8.55
N ASP A 216 3.49 -4.41 -7.96
CA ASP A 216 3.92 -3.11 -7.40
C ASP A 216 4.73 -2.29 -8.40
N PHE A 217 5.25 -2.91 -9.46
CA PHE A 217 6.11 -2.27 -10.47
C PHE A 217 7.28 -1.50 -9.84
N ASN A 218 7.88 -2.09 -8.82
CA ASN A 218 8.93 -1.51 -7.96
C ASN A 218 10.24 -2.29 -7.99
N SER A 219 10.41 -3.19 -8.98
CA SER A 219 11.65 -3.95 -9.18
C SER A 219 12.81 -3.03 -9.57
N PRO A 220 14.08 -3.45 -9.34
CA PRO A 220 15.24 -2.62 -9.62
C PRO A 220 15.26 -2.14 -11.08
N LYS A 221 15.50 -0.84 -11.28
CA LYS A 221 15.55 -0.13 -12.59
C LYS A 221 14.26 -0.16 -13.39
N GLU A 222 13.17 -0.71 -12.87
CA GLU A 222 11.91 -0.85 -13.61
C GLU A 222 11.26 0.51 -13.90
N ASN A 223 10.78 0.64 -15.14
CA ASN A 223 9.92 1.74 -15.58
C ASN A 223 8.54 1.20 -15.89
N SER A 224 7.49 1.83 -15.38
CA SER A 224 6.13 1.39 -15.62
C SER A 224 5.19 2.52 -15.99
N ARG A 225 4.11 2.16 -16.70
CA ARG A 225 3.07 3.06 -17.18
C ARG A 225 1.71 2.42 -16.99
N GLN A 226 0.70 3.24 -16.72
CA GLN A 226 -0.67 2.79 -16.49
C GLN A 226 -1.66 3.69 -17.22
N ILE A 227 -2.72 3.08 -17.72
CA ILE A 227 -3.97 3.74 -18.06
C ILE A 227 -5.10 3.12 -17.25
N ARG A 228 -5.96 3.98 -16.67
CA ARG A 228 -7.13 3.58 -15.89
C ARG A 228 -8.34 4.37 -16.35
N TYR A 229 -9.48 3.69 -16.43
CA TYR A 229 -10.78 4.29 -16.68
C TYR A 229 -11.76 3.88 -15.59
N ASN A 230 -12.46 4.86 -15.04
CA ASN A 230 -13.55 4.69 -14.07
C ASN A 230 -14.84 5.27 -14.64
N LEU A 231 -15.95 4.60 -14.36
CA LEU A 231 -17.29 5.02 -14.76
C LEU A 231 -18.23 4.93 -13.57
N ASP A 232 -18.84 6.07 -13.19
CA ASP A 232 -19.96 6.10 -12.27
C ASP A 232 -21.26 5.90 -13.04
N MET A 233 -21.99 4.84 -12.72
CA MET A 233 -23.21 4.46 -13.42
C MET A 233 -24.45 5.19 -12.91
N ALA A 234 -24.35 6.10 -11.92
CA ALA A 234 -25.46 6.84 -11.38
C ALA A 234 -26.18 7.67 -12.46
N ALA A 235 -25.42 8.34 -13.33
CA ALA A 235 -25.97 9.11 -14.46
C ALA A 235 -26.70 8.25 -15.50
N PHE A 236 -26.48 6.94 -15.48
CA PHE A 236 -27.10 5.97 -16.39
C PHE A 236 -28.30 5.23 -15.74
N GLY A 237 -28.75 5.70 -14.54
CA GLY A 237 -29.88 5.12 -13.82
C GLY A 237 -29.52 3.97 -12.87
N PHE A 238 -28.24 3.73 -12.61
CA PHE A 238 -27.74 2.70 -11.69
C PHE A 238 -26.93 3.32 -10.53
N PRO A 239 -27.58 4.09 -9.61
CA PRO A 239 -26.87 4.71 -8.50
C PRO A 239 -26.22 3.65 -7.61
N GLY A 240 -24.97 3.90 -7.21
CA GLY A 240 -24.18 2.98 -6.40
C GLY A 240 -23.39 1.94 -7.20
N LEU A 241 -23.61 1.82 -8.51
CA LEU A 241 -22.77 0.98 -9.39
C LEU A 241 -21.61 1.79 -9.96
N SER A 242 -20.40 1.28 -9.82
CA SER A 242 -19.19 1.81 -10.47
C SER A 242 -18.45 0.72 -11.21
N LEU A 243 -17.84 1.08 -12.34
CA LEU A 243 -17.03 0.19 -13.15
C LEU A 243 -15.61 0.75 -13.27
N MET A 244 -14.61 -0.13 -13.27
CA MET A 244 -13.22 0.24 -13.46
C MET A 244 -12.54 -0.74 -14.40
N THR A 245 -11.72 -0.23 -15.30
CA THR A 245 -10.72 -1.04 -16.01
C THR A 245 -9.37 -0.35 -15.97
N ARG A 246 -8.31 -1.15 -15.91
CA ARG A 246 -6.94 -0.68 -15.77
C ARG A 246 -5.99 -1.62 -16.50
N TYR A 247 -4.97 -1.05 -17.11
CA TYR A 247 -3.84 -1.77 -17.68
C TYR A 247 -2.56 -1.07 -17.27
N ALA A 248 -1.62 -1.82 -16.69
CA ALA A 248 -0.29 -1.36 -16.35
C ALA A 248 0.76 -2.28 -16.95
N GLN A 249 1.89 -1.71 -17.35
CA GLN A 249 3.02 -2.42 -17.93
C GLN A 249 4.32 -1.88 -17.36
N GLY A 250 5.23 -2.79 -16.95
CA GLY A 250 6.57 -2.51 -16.49
C GLY A 250 7.61 -3.17 -17.40
N GLU A 251 8.74 -2.50 -17.56
CA GLU A 251 9.87 -2.99 -18.36
C GLU A 251 11.21 -2.54 -17.81
N GLY A 252 12.26 -3.27 -18.14
CA GLY A 252 13.64 -2.94 -17.81
C GLY A 252 14.05 -3.30 -16.39
N ALA A 253 13.30 -4.17 -15.69
CA ALA A 253 13.72 -4.64 -14.38
C ALA A 253 15.05 -5.42 -14.51
N ASN A 254 16.03 -5.08 -13.66
CA ASN A 254 17.41 -5.54 -13.81
C ASN A 254 18.06 -5.79 -12.44
N TYR A 255 18.29 -7.05 -12.12
CA TYR A 255 18.84 -7.53 -10.86
C TYR A 255 20.38 -7.67 -10.86
N SER A 256 21.10 -7.21 -11.92
CA SER A 256 22.55 -7.37 -12.01
C SER A 256 23.32 -6.57 -10.95
N GLY A 257 22.75 -5.50 -10.42
CA GLY A 257 23.29 -4.67 -9.34
C GLY A 257 22.69 -4.98 -7.97
N ALA A 258 21.69 -5.87 -7.90
CA ALA A 258 20.96 -6.13 -6.67
C ALA A 258 21.85 -6.87 -5.65
N ASN A 259 21.65 -6.52 -4.36
CA ASN A 259 22.32 -7.25 -3.28
C ASN A 259 21.77 -8.67 -3.12
N ASP A 260 22.47 -9.51 -2.36
CA ASP A 260 22.14 -10.95 -2.23
C ASP A 260 20.75 -11.22 -1.65
N VAL A 261 20.16 -10.28 -0.92
CA VAL A 261 18.83 -10.42 -0.32
C VAL A 261 17.74 -10.31 -1.38
N TYR A 262 17.94 -9.46 -2.40
CA TYR A 262 16.93 -9.13 -3.41
C TYR A 262 17.19 -9.75 -4.78
N VAL A 263 18.45 -10.17 -5.08
CA VAL A 263 18.80 -10.65 -6.41
C VAL A 263 17.96 -11.85 -6.83
N ARG A 264 17.33 -11.74 -7.99
CA ARG A 264 16.64 -12.86 -8.65
C ARG A 264 17.50 -13.41 -9.77
N ARG A 265 17.59 -14.75 -9.86
CA ARG A 265 18.51 -15.45 -10.73
C ARG A 265 17.75 -16.39 -11.67
N ASP A 266 18.32 -16.58 -12.86
CA ASP A 266 17.87 -17.60 -13.81
C ASP A 266 18.23 -19.03 -13.36
N GLY A 267 17.82 -20.04 -14.13
CA GLY A 267 18.13 -21.45 -13.86
C GLY A 267 19.62 -21.79 -13.89
N ASN A 268 20.49 -20.91 -14.40
CA ASN A 268 21.95 -21.06 -14.43
C ASN A 268 22.64 -20.27 -13.31
N GLY A 269 21.89 -19.54 -12.49
CA GLY A 269 22.39 -18.74 -11.37
C GLY A 269 22.83 -17.32 -11.74
N ALA A 270 22.62 -16.86 -12.98
CA ALA A 270 22.91 -15.49 -13.38
C ALA A 270 21.78 -14.54 -12.95
N PRO A 271 22.08 -13.30 -12.53
CA PRO A 271 21.06 -12.30 -12.22
C PRO A 271 20.15 -12.04 -13.44
N LEU A 272 18.83 -11.96 -13.18
CA LEU A 272 17.86 -11.65 -14.22
C LEU A 272 18.00 -10.19 -14.68
N THR A 273 17.92 -9.97 -15.99
CA THR A 273 18.01 -8.63 -16.62
C THR A 273 16.92 -8.45 -17.66
N ASP A 274 16.59 -7.22 -17.98
CA ASP A 274 15.56 -6.83 -18.98
C ASP A 274 14.21 -7.53 -18.75
N GLN A 275 13.79 -7.66 -17.50
CA GLN A 275 12.55 -8.30 -17.15
C GLN A 275 11.36 -7.38 -17.43
N LYS A 276 10.20 -7.99 -17.74
CA LYS A 276 8.97 -7.28 -18.13
C LYS A 276 7.77 -7.93 -17.47
N ARG A 277 6.75 -7.11 -17.15
CA ARG A 277 5.45 -7.58 -16.66
C ARG A 277 4.34 -6.66 -17.11
N TRP A 278 3.13 -7.18 -17.09
CA TRP A 278 1.94 -6.37 -17.20
C TRP A 278 0.81 -6.93 -16.33
N GLU A 279 -0.08 -6.03 -15.95
CA GLU A 279 -1.28 -6.39 -15.20
C GLU A 279 -2.50 -5.69 -15.80
N ARG A 280 -3.60 -6.43 -15.97
CA ARG A 280 -4.91 -5.91 -16.32
C ARG A 280 -5.90 -6.20 -15.21
N ASN A 281 -6.67 -5.19 -14.82
CA ASN A 281 -7.76 -5.32 -13.87
C ASN A 281 -9.08 -4.87 -14.48
N VAL A 282 -10.15 -5.57 -14.10
CA VAL A 282 -11.55 -5.15 -14.35
C VAL A 282 -12.29 -5.29 -13.02
N GLU A 283 -13.06 -4.28 -12.65
CA GLU A 283 -13.84 -4.28 -11.42
C GLU A 283 -15.24 -3.72 -11.67
N ALA A 284 -16.23 -4.35 -11.04
CA ALA A 284 -17.57 -3.82 -10.85
C ALA A 284 -17.85 -3.77 -9.34
N SER A 285 -18.25 -2.60 -8.83
CA SER A 285 -18.60 -2.40 -7.42
C SER A 285 -20.00 -1.83 -7.33
N TYR A 286 -20.84 -2.44 -6.47
CA TYR A 286 -22.20 -1.96 -6.22
C TYR A 286 -22.43 -1.78 -4.72
N ILE A 287 -22.86 -0.59 -4.33
CA ILE A 287 -23.24 -0.25 -2.96
C ILE A 287 -24.77 -0.16 -2.90
N VAL A 288 -25.40 -0.93 -2.03
CA VAL A 288 -26.85 -0.92 -1.82
C VAL A 288 -27.27 0.46 -1.27
N GLN A 289 -28.17 1.14 -1.99
CA GLN A 289 -28.51 2.55 -1.73
C GLN A 289 -29.56 2.75 -0.65
N SER A 290 -30.43 1.75 -0.39
CA SER A 290 -31.57 1.89 0.50
C SER A 290 -32.01 0.57 1.12
N GLY A 291 -32.97 0.64 2.06
CA GLY A 291 -33.51 -0.53 2.77
C GLY A 291 -32.59 -1.02 3.90
N GLN A 292 -32.91 -2.21 4.43
CA GLN A 292 -32.19 -2.79 5.57
C GLN A 292 -30.72 -3.15 5.27
N ALA A 293 -30.42 -3.40 4.00
CA ALA A 293 -29.06 -3.71 3.54
C ALA A 293 -28.31 -2.47 3.00
N ARG A 294 -28.75 -1.25 3.31
CA ARG A 294 -28.05 -0.04 2.88
C ARG A 294 -26.59 -0.05 3.33
N GLY A 295 -25.69 0.25 2.41
CA GLY A 295 -24.24 0.22 2.65
C GLY A 295 -23.58 -1.13 2.38
N LEU A 296 -24.36 -2.23 2.18
CA LEU A 296 -23.81 -3.50 1.74
C LEU A 296 -23.14 -3.31 0.37
N THR A 297 -21.89 -3.68 0.27
CA THR A 297 -21.08 -3.55 -0.94
C THR A 297 -20.78 -4.92 -1.55
N PHE A 298 -21.04 -5.04 -2.84
CA PHE A 298 -20.60 -6.17 -3.66
C PHE A 298 -19.53 -5.69 -4.63
N ARG A 299 -18.37 -6.36 -4.63
CA ARG A 299 -17.27 -6.03 -5.53
C ARG A 299 -16.80 -7.28 -6.25
N LEU A 300 -16.92 -7.27 -7.56
CA LEU A 300 -16.39 -8.32 -8.43
C LEU A 300 -15.12 -7.80 -9.10
N ARG A 301 -14.01 -8.48 -8.85
CA ARG A 301 -12.69 -8.13 -9.41
C ARG A 301 -12.17 -9.25 -10.28
N GLN A 302 -11.56 -8.88 -11.39
CA GLN A 302 -10.77 -9.76 -12.22
C GLN A 302 -9.38 -9.15 -12.38
N ALA A 303 -8.33 -9.96 -12.19
CA ALA A 303 -6.95 -9.61 -12.47
C ALA A 303 -6.31 -10.66 -13.35
N THR A 304 -5.47 -10.20 -14.29
CA THR A 304 -4.56 -11.03 -15.07
C THR A 304 -3.19 -10.38 -15.01
N THR A 305 -2.17 -11.13 -14.57
CA THR A 305 -0.78 -10.71 -14.63
C THR A 305 0.01 -11.65 -15.51
N ARG A 306 0.98 -11.10 -16.24
CA ARG A 306 1.96 -11.90 -17.00
C ARG A 306 3.32 -11.24 -16.82
N ALA A 307 4.30 -12.07 -16.54
CA ALA A 307 5.67 -11.63 -16.33
C ALA A 307 6.66 -12.55 -17.06
N THR A 308 7.85 -12.05 -17.28
CA THR A 308 8.99 -12.90 -17.64
C THR A 308 9.44 -13.70 -16.39
N GLU A 309 10.59 -14.29 -16.39
CA GLU A 309 11.04 -15.29 -15.41
C GLU A 309 11.01 -14.85 -13.94
N PHE A 310 10.90 -13.54 -13.65
CA PHE A 310 11.04 -13.01 -12.29
C PHE A 310 9.76 -13.05 -11.43
N GLU A 311 8.58 -13.22 -12.04
CA GLU A 311 7.30 -13.37 -11.33
C GLU A 311 6.44 -14.43 -12.02
N ALA A 312 5.53 -15.03 -11.25
CA ALA A 312 4.59 -16.00 -11.77
C ALA A 312 3.39 -15.30 -12.45
N ASP A 313 2.87 -15.94 -13.50
CA ASP A 313 1.59 -15.56 -14.10
C ASP A 313 0.43 -15.83 -13.14
N LEU A 314 -0.57 -14.95 -13.18
CA LEU A 314 -1.78 -15.08 -12.36
C LEU A 314 -3.04 -14.73 -13.16
N ASP A 315 -4.08 -15.53 -12.98
CA ASP A 315 -5.46 -15.18 -13.34
C ASP A 315 -6.34 -15.37 -12.09
N GLU A 316 -7.03 -14.32 -11.68
CA GLU A 316 -7.90 -14.36 -10.51
C GLU A 316 -9.23 -13.67 -10.80
N VAL A 317 -10.30 -14.28 -10.26
CA VAL A 317 -11.61 -13.63 -10.09
C VAL A 317 -11.97 -13.67 -8.61
N ARG A 318 -12.32 -12.53 -8.03
CA ARG A 318 -12.67 -12.38 -6.62
C ARG A 318 -14.01 -11.68 -6.47
N LEU A 319 -14.91 -12.31 -5.71
CA LEU A 319 -16.12 -11.67 -5.19
C LEU A 319 -15.84 -11.24 -3.73
N ILE A 320 -16.01 -9.97 -3.45
CA ILE A 320 -15.86 -9.38 -2.11
C ILE A 320 -17.22 -8.85 -1.70
N ILE A 321 -17.65 -9.20 -0.50
CA ILE A 321 -18.90 -8.71 0.10
C ILE A 321 -18.54 -8.06 1.42
N GLU A 322 -18.89 -6.78 1.58
CA GLU A 322 -18.58 -5.99 2.77
C GLU A 322 -19.85 -5.31 3.26
N TYR A 323 -20.12 -5.44 4.56
CA TYR A 323 -21.26 -4.77 5.20
C TYR A 323 -20.79 -4.10 6.50
N PRO A 324 -20.67 -2.76 6.51
CA PRO A 324 -20.38 -2.04 7.73
C PRO A 324 -21.61 -2.08 8.65
N PHE A 325 -21.43 -2.57 9.86
CA PHE A 325 -22.45 -2.52 10.89
C PHE A 325 -21.85 -2.01 12.20
N GLU A 326 -22.59 -1.16 12.88
CA GLU A 326 -22.24 -0.70 14.21
C GLU A 326 -22.87 -1.65 15.23
N VAL A 327 -22.08 -2.06 16.23
CA VAL A 327 -22.51 -2.99 17.27
C VAL A 327 -23.03 -2.24 18.51
N PHE A 328 -22.66 -0.94 18.63
CA PHE A 328 -23.02 -0.06 19.77
C PHE A 328 -23.38 1.34 19.31
#